data_3bf9860c7ec912db1508fd752f8d3b38
#
_entry.id   3bf9860c7ec912db1508fd752f8d3b38
#
_cell.length_a   1.000
_cell.length_b   1.000
_cell.length_c   1.000
_cell.angle_alpha   90.00
_cell.angle_beta   90.00
_cell.angle_gamma   90.00
#
_symmetry.space_group_name_H-M   'P 1'
#
loop_
_entity.id
_entity.type
_entity.pdbx_description
1 polymer ?
#
loop_
_entity_poly.entity_id
_entity_poly.type
_entity_poly.pdbx_seq_one_letter_code
_entity_poly.pdbx_strand_id
1 'polypeptide(L)'
;MPQLDSPLLLSPVYKPKIWGRSDLAPLFSYPERPRLPRSRGSRARSSRAAAAPVRAGLPKGHKGAPLIGPLIGEVWITDDTSRFLNGPVAGTTLGEASRQYGAELLGRSWNHGRFPVLAKYLFTTDWLSVQVHPDDDYAARHEPGNLGKCEMWYIVKAARGARFLLGAKPGVTKERLRAAAEKGASRELLRQFRPKAGEAIFVPPGTPHALGPGLVLFEAEQNSDLTYRLDDFGRVGLDGKPRPLHLDQGFEVARIEQPAQRNLPRVTIREPFGARRFVVVCRHFAVEELLLRQAASFAGSPERVEGLSVFEGDGRVETPAGWLGYRTGDAWLIPPATRQYRLVPGEPTRLFRFYVPDIDRDFRHVLAKRRVSAAAIKKICFD
;
A
#
# COMPACT_ATOMS: atom_id res chain seq x y z
N MET A 1 3.26 15.10 -27.61
CA MET A 1 2.35 14.45 -26.64
C MET A 1 1.91 15.48 -25.61
N PRO A 2 0.76 15.35 -24.98
CA PRO A 2 0.35 16.26 -23.93
C PRO A 2 1.30 16.16 -22.73
N GLN A 3 1.63 17.30 -22.12
CA GLN A 3 2.61 17.37 -21.05
C GLN A 3 2.03 16.84 -19.73
N LEU A 4 2.72 15.89 -19.09
CA LEU A 4 2.34 15.31 -17.78
C LEU A 4 3.01 16.08 -16.64
N ASP A 5 2.68 17.37 -16.46
CA ASP A 5 3.33 18.29 -15.54
C ASP A 5 2.53 18.58 -14.25
N SER A 6 1.43 17.89 -14.06
CA SER A 6 0.52 18.08 -12.94
C SER A 6 0.22 16.76 -12.24
N PRO A 7 -0.13 16.77 -10.96
CA PRO A 7 -0.54 15.57 -10.21
C PRO A 7 -1.74 14.87 -10.86
N LEU A 8 -1.65 13.56 -10.95
CA LEU A 8 -2.64 12.69 -11.59
C LEU A 8 -3.35 11.84 -10.55
N LEU A 9 -4.67 11.97 -10.45
CA LEU A 9 -5.51 11.21 -9.53
C LEU A 9 -5.87 9.86 -10.14
N LEU A 10 -5.72 8.80 -9.38
CA LEU A 10 -6.09 7.43 -9.75
C LEU A 10 -7.41 6.99 -9.10
N SER A 11 -8.17 6.18 -9.81
CA SER A 11 -9.28 5.42 -9.23
C SER A 11 -8.75 4.19 -8.51
N PRO A 12 -9.26 3.85 -7.31
CA PRO A 12 -8.94 2.59 -6.66
C PRO A 12 -9.60 1.41 -7.37
N VAL A 13 -8.99 0.22 -7.25
CA VAL A 13 -9.54 -1.05 -7.76
C VAL A 13 -9.90 -1.94 -6.57
N TYR A 14 -11.18 -2.25 -6.43
CA TYR A 14 -11.70 -3.05 -5.33
C TYR A 14 -11.62 -4.55 -5.67
N LYS A 15 -10.93 -5.32 -4.86
CA LYS A 15 -10.72 -6.76 -5.05
C LYS A 15 -11.54 -7.56 -4.02
N PRO A 16 -12.59 -8.27 -4.44
CA PRO A 16 -13.32 -9.18 -3.57
C PRO A 16 -12.41 -10.33 -3.08
N LYS A 17 -12.52 -10.65 -1.80
CA LYS A 17 -11.75 -11.74 -1.17
C LYS A 17 -12.63 -12.45 -0.14
N ILE A 18 -12.42 -13.76 0.08
CA ILE A 18 -13.15 -14.56 1.08
C ILE A 18 -12.97 -14.04 2.52
N TRP A 19 -11.89 -13.31 2.77
CA TRP A 19 -11.55 -12.69 4.04
C TRP A 19 -11.79 -11.18 4.07
N GLY A 20 -12.53 -10.65 3.11
CA GLY A 20 -12.87 -9.24 2.99
C GLY A 20 -14.00 -8.79 3.92
N ARG A 21 -14.38 -7.52 3.81
CA ARG A 21 -15.48 -6.90 4.58
C ARG A 21 -16.31 -5.96 3.71
N SER A 22 -17.50 -5.64 4.15
CA SER A 22 -18.41 -4.71 3.45
C SER A 22 -18.19 -3.24 3.80
N ASP A 23 -17.67 -2.96 5.01
CA ASP A 23 -17.40 -1.60 5.48
C ASP A 23 -15.89 -1.31 5.46
N LEU A 24 -15.47 -0.40 4.59
CA LEU A 24 -14.08 0.03 4.40
C LEU A 24 -13.81 1.41 5.02
N ALA A 25 -14.81 1.99 5.69
CA ALA A 25 -14.68 3.31 6.30
C ALA A 25 -13.59 3.33 7.41
N PRO A 26 -12.93 4.48 7.61
CA PRO A 26 -13.11 5.76 6.91
C PRO A 26 -12.31 5.85 5.59
N LEU A 27 -11.47 4.86 5.26
CA LEU A 27 -10.54 4.96 4.13
C LEU A 27 -11.24 4.99 2.77
N PHE A 28 -12.22 4.09 2.56
CA PHE A 28 -12.91 3.95 1.29
C PHE A 28 -14.41 3.80 1.45
N SER A 29 -15.16 4.09 0.40
CA SER A 29 -16.58 3.78 0.27
C SER A 29 -16.79 2.81 -0.89
N TYR A 30 -17.54 1.74 -0.69
CA TYR A 30 -17.90 0.81 -1.74
C TYR A 30 -19.42 0.60 -1.75
N PRO A 31 -20.12 0.77 -2.88
CA PRO A 31 -19.60 1.31 -4.14
C PRO A 31 -19.11 2.75 -4.01
N GLU A 32 -18.19 3.12 -4.90
CA GLU A 32 -17.63 4.49 -4.89
C GLU A 32 -18.73 5.55 -5.03
N ARG A 33 -18.65 6.59 -4.19
CA ARG A 33 -19.50 7.77 -4.38
C ARG A 33 -18.96 8.60 -5.53
N PRO A 34 -19.81 9.13 -6.44
CA PRO A 34 -19.37 9.96 -7.55
C PRO A 34 -18.48 11.10 -7.05
N ARG A 35 -17.34 11.28 -7.69
CA ARG A 35 -16.43 12.39 -7.44
C ARG A 35 -16.85 13.56 -8.32
N LEU A 36 -17.26 14.66 -7.71
CA LEU A 36 -17.44 15.90 -8.44
C LEU A 36 -16.08 16.61 -8.50
N PRO A 37 -15.55 16.90 -9.70
CA PRO A 37 -14.35 17.71 -9.84
C PRO A 37 -14.62 19.11 -9.27
N ARG A 38 -13.86 19.51 -8.25
CA ARG A 38 -13.85 20.92 -7.82
C ARG A 38 -12.84 21.65 -8.68
N SER A 39 -13.32 22.38 -9.69
CA SER A 39 -12.50 23.23 -10.54
C SER A 39 -12.55 24.71 -10.06
N ARG A 40 -11.53 25.48 -10.41
CA ARG A 40 -11.54 26.95 -10.30
C ARG A 40 -12.82 27.49 -10.95
N GLY A 41 -13.71 28.12 -10.18
CA GLY A 41 -14.78 28.92 -10.82
C GLY A 41 -16.15 28.94 -10.18
N SER A 42 -16.35 28.57 -8.92
CA SER A 42 -17.59 28.93 -8.24
C SER A 42 -17.32 29.52 -6.85
N ARG A 43 -17.41 30.84 -6.76
CA ARG A 43 -17.69 31.52 -5.49
C ARG A 43 -19.06 31.05 -5.02
N ALA A 44 -19.14 29.90 -4.35
CA ALA A 44 -20.32 29.49 -3.63
C ALA A 44 -20.43 30.41 -2.41
N ARG A 45 -21.42 31.28 -2.43
CA ARG A 45 -21.90 32.00 -1.23
C ARG A 45 -22.27 30.93 -0.21
N SER A 46 -21.59 30.94 0.93
CA SER A 46 -21.92 30.11 2.08
C SER A 46 -23.27 30.57 2.65
N SER A 47 -24.35 29.91 2.27
CA SER A 47 -25.55 29.93 3.09
C SER A 47 -25.37 28.89 4.20
N ARG A 48 -25.08 29.39 5.39
CA ARG A 48 -25.17 28.62 6.63
C ARG A 48 -26.64 28.21 6.83
N ALA A 49 -27.01 27.01 6.40
CA ALA A 49 -28.16 26.33 6.96
C ALA A 49 -27.66 25.38 8.05
N ALA A 50 -27.90 25.73 9.30
CA ALA A 50 -27.65 24.88 10.45
C ALA A 50 -28.58 23.69 10.37
N ALA A 51 -28.05 22.50 10.06
CA ALA A 51 -28.78 21.25 10.24
C ALA A 51 -28.69 20.84 11.72
N ALA A 52 -29.83 20.81 12.37
CA ALA A 52 -30.00 20.33 13.75
C ALA A 52 -29.60 18.84 13.84
N PRO A 53 -29.04 18.37 14.97
CA PRO A 53 -28.69 16.98 15.16
C PRO A 53 -29.95 16.13 15.34
N VAL A 54 -30.27 15.31 14.35
CA VAL A 54 -31.26 14.25 14.50
C VAL A 54 -30.64 13.15 15.39
N ARG A 55 -31.05 13.09 16.62
CA ARG A 55 -30.87 11.93 17.50
C ARG A 55 -31.75 10.81 16.99
N ALA A 56 -31.23 9.92 16.15
CA ALA A 56 -31.87 8.65 15.86
C ALA A 56 -31.40 7.62 16.89
N GLY A 57 -32.32 7.19 17.75
CA GLY A 57 -32.14 6.07 18.66
C GLY A 57 -31.87 4.80 17.87
N LEU A 58 -30.87 4.04 18.29
CA LEU A 58 -30.56 2.72 17.76
C LEU A 58 -31.72 1.75 18.08
N PRO A 59 -32.34 1.10 17.12
CA PRO A 59 -33.26 0.00 17.39
C PRO A 59 -32.46 -1.23 17.81
N LYS A 60 -32.80 -1.76 18.98
CA LYS A 60 -32.34 -3.06 19.47
C LYS A 60 -32.93 -4.17 18.60
N GLY A 61 -32.08 -5.03 18.02
CA GLY A 61 -32.42 -6.34 17.54
C GLY A 61 -32.88 -6.40 16.07
N HIS A 62 -31.92 -6.52 15.13
CA HIS A 62 -32.20 -7.13 13.83
C HIS A 62 -31.14 -8.22 13.58
N LYS A 63 -31.62 -9.47 13.53
CA LYS A 63 -30.90 -10.60 12.97
C LYS A 63 -30.66 -10.27 11.49
N GLY A 64 -29.39 -10.38 11.09
CA GLY A 64 -28.78 -10.15 9.79
C GLY A 64 -29.70 -10.00 8.57
N ALA A 65 -29.81 -8.78 8.08
CA ALA A 65 -30.09 -8.58 6.68
C ALA A 65 -28.91 -9.11 5.86
N PRO A 66 -29.13 -9.79 4.72
CA PRO A 66 -28.04 -10.24 3.88
C PRO A 66 -27.18 -9.04 3.46
N LEU A 67 -25.86 -9.14 3.63
CA LEU A 67 -24.91 -8.14 3.19
C LEU A 67 -25.06 -7.97 1.68
N ILE A 68 -25.63 -6.84 1.24
CA ILE A 68 -25.82 -6.52 -0.16
C ILE A 68 -24.48 -6.01 -0.71
N GLY A 69 -23.68 -6.90 -1.27
CA GLY A 69 -22.42 -6.57 -1.96
C GLY A 69 -21.28 -7.54 -1.69
N PRO A 70 -20.26 -7.56 -2.54
CA PRO A 70 -19.10 -8.41 -2.35
C PRO A 70 -18.27 -7.96 -1.14
N LEU A 71 -17.67 -8.92 -0.43
CA LEU A 71 -16.72 -8.64 0.63
C LEU A 71 -15.38 -8.20 0.01
N ILE A 72 -15.01 -6.95 0.23
CA ILE A 72 -13.75 -6.38 -0.28
C ILE A 72 -12.63 -6.66 0.70
N GLY A 73 -11.63 -7.41 0.29
CA GLY A 73 -10.43 -7.68 1.10
C GLY A 73 -9.29 -6.74 0.79
N GLU A 74 -9.17 -6.30 -0.46
CA GLU A 74 -8.09 -5.41 -0.89
C GLU A 74 -8.64 -4.25 -1.71
N VAL A 75 -8.01 -3.07 -1.56
CA VAL A 75 -8.21 -1.90 -2.41
C VAL A 75 -6.85 -1.54 -2.99
N TRP A 76 -6.66 -1.82 -4.27
CA TRP A 76 -5.43 -1.56 -4.99
C TRP A 76 -5.43 -0.14 -5.53
N ILE A 77 -4.43 0.64 -5.21
CA ILE A 77 -4.38 2.07 -5.53
C ILE A 77 -3.44 2.39 -6.69
N THR A 78 -2.52 1.49 -7.03
CA THR A 78 -1.63 1.61 -8.19
C THR A 78 -1.62 0.31 -9.02
N ASP A 79 -2.80 -0.23 -9.27
CA ASP A 79 -3.00 -1.38 -10.15
C ASP A 79 -2.93 -0.95 -11.63
N ASP A 80 -2.44 -1.80 -12.52
CA ASP A 80 -2.38 -1.51 -13.96
C ASP A 80 -3.76 -1.19 -14.56
N THR A 81 -4.85 -1.63 -13.92
CA THR A 81 -6.23 -1.33 -14.33
C THR A 81 -6.82 -0.08 -13.66
N SER A 82 -6.11 0.55 -12.71
CA SER A 82 -6.49 1.84 -12.12
C SER A 82 -6.55 2.90 -13.21
N ARG A 83 -7.64 3.70 -13.23
CA ARG A 83 -7.84 4.72 -14.26
C ARG A 83 -7.47 6.10 -13.74
N PHE A 84 -6.87 6.89 -14.60
CA PHE A 84 -6.68 8.32 -14.33
C PHE A 84 -8.02 9.05 -14.37
N LEU A 85 -8.25 9.89 -13.36
CA LEU A 85 -9.49 10.65 -13.19
C LEU A 85 -9.35 12.12 -13.63
N ASN A 86 -8.13 12.56 -13.95
CA ASN A 86 -7.84 13.93 -14.36
C ASN A 86 -6.62 13.99 -15.30
N GLY A 87 -6.35 15.19 -15.77
CA GLY A 87 -5.21 15.48 -16.64
C GLY A 87 -5.37 14.95 -18.06
N PRO A 88 -4.32 15.04 -18.87
CA PRO A 88 -4.37 14.65 -20.28
C PRO A 88 -4.52 13.15 -20.53
N VAL A 89 -4.34 12.34 -19.48
CA VAL A 89 -4.48 10.86 -19.51
C VAL A 89 -5.80 10.39 -18.87
N ALA A 90 -6.73 11.31 -18.59
CA ALA A 90 -8.01 10.95 -17.98
C ALA A 90 -8.74 9.86 -18.77
N GLY A 91 -9.24 8.84 -18.06
CA GLY A 91 -9.93 7.69 -18.64
C GLY A 91 -9.02 6.54 -19.09
N THR A 92 -7.71 6.77 -19.31
CA THR A 92 -6.77 5.68 -19.57
C THR A 92 -6.39 4.95 -18.30
N THR A 93 -5.95 3.70 -18.41
CA THR A 93 -5.46 2.93 -17.27
C THR A 93 -3.99 3.24 -16.99
N LEU A 94 -3.56 2.98 -15.75
CA LEU A 94 -2.15 3.14 -15.35
C LEU A 94 -1.22 2.29 -16.24
N GLY A 95 -1.60 1.05 -16.55
CA GLY A 95 -0.81 0.18 -17.41
C GLY A 95 -0.73 0.68 -18.85
N GLU A 96 -1.84 1.17 -19.44
CA GLU A 96 -1.85 1.77 -20.79
C GLU A 96 -0.97 3.01 -20.83
N ALA A 97 -1.13 3.93 -19.89
CA ALA A 97 -0.34 5.16 -19.82
C ALA A 97 1.15 4.87 -19.55
N SER A 98 1.47 3.89 -18.72
CA SER A 98 2.87 3.48 -18.45
C SER A 98 3.58 3.01 -19.72
N ARG A 99 2.90 2.24 -20.56
CA ARG A 99 3.45 1.79 -21.85
C ARG A 99 3.54 2.93 -22.86
N GLN A 100 2.53 3.80 -22.93
CA GLN A 100 2.44 4.86 -23.90
C GLN A 100 3.43 6.01 -23.63
N TYR A 101 3.55 6.43 -22.36
CA TYR A 101 4.35 7.60 -21.99
C TYR A 101 5.73 7.22 -21.42
N GLY A 102 5.95 5.98 -21.03
CA GLY A 102 7.27 5.49 -20.58
C GLY A 102 7.92 6.43 -19.56
N ALA A 103 9.11 6.94 -19.90
CA ALA A 103 9.89 7.81 -19.01
C ALA A 103 9.21 9.16 -18.70
N GLU A 104 8.30 9.66 -19.53
CA GLU A 104 7.56 10.90 -19.25
C GLU A 104 6.63 10.73 -18.04
N LEU A 105 6.05 9.53 -17.85
CA LEU A 105 5.19 9.20 -16.71
C LEU A 105 5.99 8.59 -15.56
N LEU A 106 6.92 7.66 -15.86
CA LEU A 106 7.55 6.79 -14.86
C LEU A 106 8.90 7.32 -14.35
N GLY A 107 9.53 8.23 -15.12
CA GLY A 107 10.90 8.71 -14.86
C GLY A 107 11.97 7.92 -15.61
N ARG A 108 13.16 8.51 -15.69
CA ARG A 108 14.28 7.96 -16.48
C ARG A 108 14.92 6.73 -15.84
N SER A 109 14.80 6.61 -14.53
CA SER A 109 15.37 5.49 -13.76
C SER A 109 14.55 4.20 -13.87
N TRP A 110 13.36 4.24 -14.52
CA TRP A 110 12.47 3.09 -14.62
C TRP A 110 12.00 2.87 -16.05
N ASN A 111 12.35 1.73 -16.65
CA ASN A 111 12.11 1.43 -18.07
C ASN A 111 11.34 0.12 -18.34
N HIS A 112 10.67 -0.45 -17.33
CA HIS A 112 9.98 -1.74 -17.46
C HIS A 112 8.55 -1.65 -18.02
N GLY A 113 8.11 -0.47 -18.49
CA GLY A 113 6.79 -0.30 -19.14
C GLY A 113 5.57 -0.49 -18.23
N ARG A 114 5.79 -0.59 -16.92
CA ARG A 114 4.74 -0.67 -15.89
C ARG A 114 5.09 0.22 -14.70
N PHE A 115 4.11 0.65 -13.94
CA PHE A 115 4.36 1.39 -12.70
C PHE A 115 5.14 0.51 -11.71
N PRO A 116 6.17 1.03 -11.01
CA PRO A 116 7.11 0.18 -10.26
C PRO A 116 6.56 -0.45 -8.99
N VAL A 117 5.61 0.19 -8.33
CA VAL A 117 5.14 -0.17 -6.98
C VAL A 117 3.65 -0.49 -6.99
N LEU A 118 3.28 -1.69 -6.61
CA LEU A 118 1.88 -1.99 -6.30
C LEU A 118 1.62 -1.57 -4.85
N ALA A 119 0.78 -0.55 -4.68
CA ALA A 119 0.36 -0.06 -3.38
C ALA A 119 -1.14 -0.38 -3.17
N LYS A 120 -1.48 -0.89 -1.99
CA LYS A 120 -2.83 -1.33 -1.68
C LYS A 120 -3.15 -1.25 -0.19
N TYR A 121 -4.43 -1.27 0.13
CA TYR A 121 -4.93 -1.44 1.50
C TYR A 121 -5.60 -2.80 1.63
N LEU A 122 -5.32 -3.48 2.75
CA LEU A 122 -5.93 -4.75 3.10
C LEU A 122 -6.87 -4.59 4.30
N PHE A 123 -8.01 -5.29 4.24
CA PHE A 123 -9.08 -5.25 5.24
C PHE A 123 -9.44 -6.68 5.63
N THR A 124 -8.85 -7.21 6.69
CA THR A 124 -8.94 -8.64 7.00
C THR A 124 -10.00 -8.93 8.05
N THR A 125 -10.90 -9.89 7.77
CA THR A 125 -11.86 -10.45 8.72
C THR A 125 -11.56 -11.90 9.06
N ASP A 126 -10.69 -12.54 8.25
CA ASP A 126 -10.21 -13.90 8.44
C ASP A 126 -8.72 -13.97 8.08
N TRP A 127 -8.07 -15.11 8.27
CA TRP A 127 -6.70 -15.36 7.88
C TRP A 127 -6.53 -15.31 6.36
N LEU A 128 -5.47 -14.66 5.89
CA LEU A 128 -4.95 -14.93 4.55
C LEU A 128 -4.23 -16.29 4.56
N SER A 129 -4.00 -16.85 3.38
CA SER A 129 -3.18 -18.07 3.27
C SER A 129 -1.79 -17.87 3.86
N VAL A 130 -1.17 -18.92 4.35
CA VAL A 130 0.28 -18.92 4.53
C VAL A 130 0.90 -18.95 3.14
N GLN A 131 1.75 -17.98 2.87
CA GLN A 131 2.30 -17.73 1.55
C GLN A 131 3.76 -17.31 1.61
N VAL A 132 4.42 -17.40 0.47
CA VAL A 132 5.80 -16.94 0.24
C VAL A 132 5.90 -16.37 -1.16
N HIS A 133 6.82 -15.45 -1.36
CA HIS A 133 7.05 -14.79 -2.63
C HIS A 133 8.48 -15.03 -3.12
N PRO A 134 8.70 -15.20 -4.43
CA PRO A 134 10.05 -15.33 -5.00
C PRO A 134 10.76 -13.98 -5.06
N ASP A 135 12.07 -14.00 -5.21
CA ASP A 135 12.86 -12.85 -5.63
C ASP A 135 12.86 -12.69 -7.16
N ASP A 136 13.50 -11.61 -7.65
CA ASP A 136 13.55 -11.31 -9.10
C ASP A 136 14.29 -12.38 -9.89
N ASP A 137 15.35 -12.96 -9.33
CA ASP A 137 16.16 -13.98 -10.01
C ASP A 137 15.35 -15.27 -10.23
N TYR A 138 14.56 -15.66 -9.26
CA TYR A 138 13.66 -16.81 -9.39
C TYR A 138 12.51 -16.50 -10.36
N ALA A 139 11.87 -15.35 -10.21
CA ALA A 139 10.76 -14.95 -11.07
C ALA A 139 11.20 -14.85 -12.54
N ALA A 140 12.37 -14.29 -12.83
CA ALA A 140 12.90 -14.21 -14.19
C ALA A 140 13.09 -15.58 -14.85
N ARG A 141 13.43 -16.62 -14.07
CA ARG A 141 13.66 -17.97 -14.59
C ARG A 141 12.40 -18.82 -14.71
N HIS A 142 11.45 -18.66 -13.78
CA HIS A 142 10.33 -19.57 -13.62
C HIS A 142 8.96 -18.94 -13.93
N GLU A 143 8.87 -17.61 -13.91
CA GLU A 143 7.63 -16.85 -14.08
C GLU A 143 7.80 -15.71 -15.12
N PRO A 144 8.02 -16.06 -16.41
CA PRO A 144 8.33 -15.07 -17.44
C PRO A 144 7.35 -13.89 -17.48
N GLY A 145 7.88 -12.67 -17.45
CA GLY A 145 7.09 -11.43 -17.45
C GLY A 145 6.65 -10.95 -16.06
N ASN A 146 6.88 -11.74 -15.00
CA ASN A 146 6.65 -11.32 -13.62
C ASN A 146 7.94 -10.80 -12.97
N LEU A 147 7.76 -9.94 -11.96
CA LEU A 147 8.81 -9.54 -11.03
C LEU A 147 8.74 -10.42 -9.78
N GLY A 148 9.83 -10.47 -9.03
CA GLY A 148 9.79 -10.93 -7.65
C GLY A 148 8.86 -10.08 -6.81
N LYS A 149 8.65 -10.47 -5.55
CA LYS A 149 7.76 -9.74 -4.66
C LYS A 149 8.41 -9.53 -3.30
N CYS A 150 9.04 -8.37 -3.17
CA CYS A 150 9.45 -7.78 -1.90
C CYS A 150 8.32 -6.86 -1.43
N GLU A 151 7.94 -6.92 -0.17
CA GLU A 151 6.80 -6.14 0.34
C GLU A 151 7.06 -5.55 1.72
N MET A 152 6.26 -4.56 2.08
CA MET A 152 6.19 -4.00 3.41
C MET A 152 4.74 -3.79 3.84
N TRP A 153 4.49 -3.89 5.14
CA TRP A 153 3.20 -3.57 5.75
C TRP A 153 3.33 -2.39 6.71
N TYR A 154 2.38 -1.48 6.64
CA TYR A 154 2.16 -0.47 7.67
C TYR A 154 0.79 -0.70 8.30
N ILE A 155 0.76 -1.01 9.58
CA ILE A 155 -0.49 -1.29 10.29
C ILE A 155 -1.24 0.02 10.55
N VAL A 156 -2.33 0.25 9.82
CA VAL A 156 -3.20 1.42 10.02
C VAL A 156 -4.08 1.21 11.25
N LYS A 157 -4.68 0.02 11.36
CA LYS A 157 -5.55 -0.36 12.48
C LYS A 157 -5.40 -1.84 12.81
N ALA A 158 -5.39 -2.18 14.08
CA ALA A 158 -5.41 -3.55 14.57
C ALA A 158 -6.50 -3.71 15.62
N ALA A 159 -7.42 -4.65 15.42
CA ALA A 159 -8.43 -5.00 16.40
C ALA A 159 -7.80 -5.74 17.60
N ARG A 160 -8.50 -5.73 18.74
CA ARG A 160 -8.10 -6.55 19.89
C ARG A 160 -8.03 -8.03 19.47
N GLY A 161 -6.90 -8.66 19.73
CA GLY A 161 -6.71 -10.06 19.34
C GLY A 161 -6.15 -10.30 17.94
N ALA A 162 -6.02 -9.27 17.09
CA ALA A 162 -5.38 -9.41 15.79
C ALA A 162 -3.98 -10.02 15.87
N ARG A 163 -3.62 -10.78 14.85
CA ARG A 163 -2.32 -11.48 14.74
C ARG A 163 -1.85 -11.47 13.29
N PHE A 164 -0.55 -11.64 13.12
CA PHE A 164 0.06 -12.02 11.85
C PHE A 164 1.17 -13.04 12.08
N LEU A 165 1.53 -13.76 11.05
CA LEU A 165 2.62 -14.74 11.03
C LEU A 165 3.77 -14.19 10.19
N LEU A 166 5.01 -14.38 10.66
CA LEU A 166 6.20 -13.91 9.94
C LEU A 166 7.42 -14.77 10.27
N GLY A 167 7.86 -15.57 9.29
CA GLY A 167 8.99 -16.48 9.42
C GLY A 167 8.70 -17.69 10.30
N ALA A 168 9.52 -18.73 10.16
CA ALA A 168 9.36 -19.97 10.93
C ALA A 168 9.84 -19.80 12.39
N LYS A 169 9.31 -20.63 13.29
CA LYS A 169 9.81 -20.75 14.67
C LYS A 169 11.23 -21.34 14.68
N PRO A 170 12.04 -21.01 15.68
CA PRO A 170 13.37 -21.62 15.82
C PRO A 170 13.30 -23.16 15.80
N GLY A 171 14.24 -23.81 15.09
CA GLY A 171 14.32 -25.25 14.99
C GLY A 171 13.26 -25.92 14.06
N VAL A 172 12.46 -25.13 13.35
CA VAL A 172 11.61 -25.66 12.27
C VAL A 172 12.46 -25.85 11.03
N THR A 173 12.42 -27.04 10.44
CA THR A 173 13.07 -27.34 9.16
C THR A 173 12.09 -27.14 7.99
N LYS A 174 12.64 -27.02 6.78
CA LYS A 174 11.85 -26.86 5.55
C LYS A 174 10.92 -28.07 5.33
N GLU A 175 11.41 -29.27 5.55
CA GLU A 175 10.66 -30.54 5.43
C GLU A 175 9.52 -30.61 6.44
N ARG A 176 9.77 -30.23 7.68
CA ARG A 176 8.75 -30.18 8.74
C ARG A 176 7.66 -29.17 8.42
N LEU A 177 8.02 -27.99 7.92
CA LEU A 177 7.06 -26.95 7.54
C LEU A 177 6.23 -27.43 6.33
N ARG A 178 6.84 -28.09 5.33
CA ARG A 178 6.17 -28.66 4.18
C ARG A 178 5.13 -29.74 4.60
N ALA A 179 5.56 -30.70 5.41
CA ALA A 179 4.67 -31.73 5.91
C ALA A 179 3.47 -31.20 6.73
N ALA A 180 3.67 -30.07 7.43
CA ALA A 180 2.58 -29.39 8.12
C ALA A 180 1.67 -28.65 7.15
N ALA A 181 2.21 -28.00 6.10
CA ALA A 181 1.44 -27.33 5.07
C ALA A 181 0.51 -28.27 4.31
N GLU A 182 0.99 -29.45 3.96
CA GLU A 182 0.21 -30.53 3.32
C GLU A 182 -1.00 -30.97 4.16
N LYS A 183 -0.93 -30.76 5.49
CA LYS A 183 -2.00 -31.11 6.46
C LYS A 183 -2.83 -29.90 6.90
N GLY A 184 -2.59 -28.70 6.32
CA GLY A 184 -3.27 -27.47 6.74
C GLY A 184 -2.88 -26.96 8.13
N ALA A 185 -1.70 -27.34 8.64
CA ALA A 185 -1.23 -27.06 10.00
C ALA A 185 0.04 -26.19 10.06
N SER A 186 0.45 -25.57 8.96
CA SER A 186 1.69 -24.79 8.88
C SER A 186 1.70 -23.58 9.81
N ARG A 187 0.54 -23.01 10.13
CA ARG A 187 0.40 -21.88 11.06
C ARG A 187 1.04 -22.14 12.42
N GLU A 188 1.01 -23.36 12.90
CA GLU A 188 1.55 -23.74 14.20
C GLU A 188 3.08 -23.67 14.25
N LEU A 189 3.73 -23.75 13.10
CA LEU A 189 5.18 -23.74 12.96
C LEU A 189 5.74 -22.34 12.67
N LEU A 190 4.89 -21.34 12.42
CA LEU A 190 5.32 -19.97 12.17
C LEU A 190 5.28 -19.13 13.45
N ARG A 191 6.14 -18.09 13.48
CA ARG A 191 6.15 -17.11 14.57
C ARG A 191 4.94 -16.21 14.44
N GLN A 192 4.19 -16.10 15.53
CA GLN A 192 2.98 -15.29 15.61
C GLN A 192 3.23 -14.02 16.40
N PHE A 193 2.79 -12.89 15.86
CA PHE A 193 2.98 -11.57 16.45
C PHE A 193 1.66 -10.83 16.64
N ARG A 194 1.64 -9.92 17.62
CA ARG A 194 0.54 -8.96 17.86
C ARG A 194 0.91 -7.65 17.15
N PRO A 195 0.14 -7.22 16.15
CA PRO A 195 0.37 -5.96 15.47
C PRO A 195 0.00 -4.76 16.35
N LYS A 196 0.67 -3.64 16.10
CA LYS A 196 0.34 -2.35 16.71
C LYS A 196 0.09 -1.32 15.63
N ALA A 197 -0.93 -0.47 15.78
CA ALA A 197 -1.14 0.65 14.87
C ALA A 197 0.13 1.52 14.76
N GLY A 198 0.51 1.85 13.52
CA GLY A 198 1.75 2.54 13.19
C GLY A 198 3.01 1.66 13.18
N GLU A 199 2.92 0.36 13.41
CA GLU A 199 4.03 -0.58 13.21
C GLU A 199 4.30 -0.76 11.72
N ALA A 200 5.59 -0.75 11.35
CA ALA A 200 6.06 -1.14 10.03
C ALA A 200 6.77 -2.49 10.09
N ILE A 201 6.52 -3.31 9.10
CA ILE A 201 7.07 -4.66 8.93
C ILE A 201 7.64 -4.73 7.51
N PHE A 202 8.85 -5.23 7.37
CA PHE A 202 9.44 -5.55 6.07
C PHE A 202 9.42 -7.05 5.85
N VAL A 203 8.93 -7.48 4.69
CA VAL A 203 8.79 -8.88 4.30
C VAL A 203 9.60 -9.13 3.04
N PRO A 204 10.89 -9.47 3.19
CA PRO A 204 11.72 -9.80 2.05
C PRO A 204 11.26 -11.09 1.38
N PRO A 205 11.56 -11.26 0.06
CA PRO A 205 11.27 -12.50 -0.66
C PRO A 205 11.75 -13.75 0.08
N GLY A 206 11.01 -14.83 -0.03
CA GLY A 206 11.32 -16.10 0.64
C GLY A 206 10.82 -16.20 2.09
N THR A 207 10.29 -15.14 2.69
CA THR A 207 9.77 -15.18 4.07
C THR A 207 8.36 -15.76 4.12
N PRO A 208 8.11 -16.94 4.74
CA PRO A 208 6.74 -17.44 4.94
C PRO A 208 5.96 -16.52 5.89
N HIS A 209 4.76 -16.12 5.49
CA HIS A 209 3.95 -15.18 6.26
C HIS A 209 2.45 -15.37 6.05
N ALA A 210 1.65 -14.78 6.92
CA ALA A 210 0.20 -14.64 6.75
C ALA A 210 -0.35 -13.50 7.63
N LEU A 211 -1.37 -12.82 7.13
CA LEU A 211 -2.14 -11.84 7.89
C LEU A 211 -3.37 -12.50 8.51
N GLY A 212 -3.62 -12.22 9.75
CA GLY A 212 -4.81 -12.72 10.46
C GLY A 212 -5.95 -11.70 10.47
N PRO A 213 -7.10 -12.05 11.07
CA PRO A 213 -8.27 -11.19 11.10
C PRO A 213 -8.07 -9.93 11.93
N GLY A 214 -8.85 -8.89 11.60
CA GLY A 214 -8.93 -7.65 12.37
C GLY A 214 -7.87 -6.62 12.04
N LEU A 215 -7.25 -6.70 10.87
CA LEU A 215 -6.25 -5.74 10.41
C LEU A 215 -6.83 -4.81 9.34
N VAL A 216 -6.38 -3.56 9.39
CA VAL A 216 -6.37 -2.63 8.27
C VAL A 216 -4.92 -2.20 8.10
N LEU A 217 -4.35 -2.43 6.95
CA LEU A 217 -2.96 -2.08 6.69
C LEU A 217 -2.78 -1.52 5.28
N PHE A 218 -1.75 -0.69 5.13
CA PHE A 218 -1.20 -0.28 3.85
C PHE A 218 -0.06 -1.24 3.51
N GLU A 219 -0.04 -1.73 2.30
CA GLU A 219 0.99 -2.57 1.74
C GLU A 219 1.59 -1.89 0.52
N ALA A 220 2.91 -1.85 0.47
CA ALA A 220 3.65 -1.48 -0.73
C ALA A 220 4.59 -2.62 -1.11
N GLU A 221 4.59 -2.98 -2.38
CA GLU A 221 5.36 -4.10 -2.90
C GLU A 221 5.86 -3.80 -4.31
N GLN A 222 6.80 -4.60 -4.82
CA GLN A 222 7.10 -4.62 -6.24
C GLN A 222 5.79 -4.82 -7.02
N ASN A 223 5.67 -4.26 -8.22
CA ASN A 223 4.45 -4.45 -9.03
C ASN A 223 4.34 -5.90 -9.51
N SER A 224 4.01 -6.78 -8.56
CA SER A 224 3.87 -8.22 -8.73
C SER A 224 2.79 -8.76 -7.79
N ASP A 225 1.86 -9.57 -8.32
CA ASP A 225 0.88 -10.32 -7.49
C ASP A 225 1.28 -11.80 -7.37
N LEU A 226 2.55 -12.12 -7.66
CA LEU A 226 3.06 -13.48 -7.66
C LEU A 226 3.11 -14.04 -6.24
N THR A 227 2.30 -15.06 -5.99
CA THR A 227 2.11 -15.62 -4.66
C THR A 227 2.14 -17.15 -4.71
N TYR A 228 3.07 -17.76 -4.00
CA TYR A 228 3.06 -19.19 -3.75
C TYR A 228 2.37 -19.50 -2.43
N ARG A 229 1.19 -20.10 -2.54
CA ARG A 229 0.35 -20.48 -1.40
C ARG A 229 0.84 -21.79 -0.83
N LEU A 230 1.28 -21.77 0.44
CA LEU A 230 1.75 -22.97 1.15
C LEU A 230 0.61 -23.67 1.89
N ASP A 231 -0.34 -22.90 2.47
CA ASP A 231 -1.43 -23.44 3.27
C ASP A 231 -2.62 -22.49 3.22
N ASP A 232 -3.80 -23.02 2.97
CA ASP A 232 -5.05 -22.23 2.95
C ASP A 232 -6.08 -22.73 3.98
N PHE A 233 -5.64 -23.51 4.94
CA PHE A 233 -6.47 -24.00 6.06
C PHE A 233 -7.70 -24.79 5.62
N GLY A 234 -7.64 -25.46 4.46
CA GLY A 234 -8.75 -26.23 3.90
C GLY A 234 -9.93 -25.40 3.40
N ARG A 235 -9.77 -24.07 3.21
CA ARG A 235 -10.85 -23.19 2.76
C ARG A 235 -11.12 -23.28 1.27
N VAL A 236 -12.33 -22.87 0.90
CA VAL A 236 -12.74 -22.68 -0.51
C VAL A 236 -12.62 -21.21 -0.91
N GLY A 237 -12.35 -20.96 -2.18
CA GLY A 237 -12.34 -19.63 -2.79
C GLY A 237 -13.75 -19.07 -3.00
N LEU A 238 -13.85 -17.91 -3.64
CA LEU A 238 -15.13 -17.29 -3.99
C LEU A 238 -15.94 -18.11 -5.01
N ASP A 239 -15.28 -18.98 -5.76
CA ASP A 239 -15.86 -19.93 -6.71
C ASP A 239 -16.34 -21.23 -6.07
N GLY A 240 -16.23 -21.35 -4.74
CA GLY A 240 -16.61 -22.54 -3.98
C GLY A 240 -15.63 -23.71 -4.10
N LYS A 241 -14.46 -23.55 -4.75
CA LYS A 241 -13.44 -24.58 -4.91
C LYS A 241 -12.24 -24.33 -4.01
N PRO A 242 -11.52 -25.37 -3.56
CA PRO A 242 -10.24 -25.18 -2.87
C PRO A 242 -9.26 -24.40 -3.75
N ARG A 243 -8.58 -23.41 -3.16
CA ARG A 243 -7.57 -22.65 -3.89
C ARG A 243 -6.31 -23.51 -4.06
N PRO A 244 -5.65 -23.50 -5.23
CA PRO A 244 -4.44 -24.28 -5.46
C PRO A 244 -3.34 -23.93 -4.46
N LEU A 245 -2.63 -24.96 -3.99
CA LEU A 245 -1.38 -24.82 -3.25
C LEU A 245 -0.20 -24.92 -4.22
N HIS A 246 0.87 -24.20 -3.94
CA HIS A 246 2.08 -24.13 -4.76
C HIS A 246 3.27 -24.62 -3.92
N LEU A 247 3.18 -25.89 -3.44
CA LEU A 247 4.12 -26.42 -2.46
C LEU A 247 5.54 -26.50 -3.01
N ASP A 248 5.72 -26.99 -4.23
CA ASP A 248 7.05 -27.18 -4.80
C ASP A 248 7.75 -25.84 -5.00
N GLN A 249 7.15 -24.93 -5.76
CA GLN A 249 7.69 -23.59 -5.99
C GLN A 249 7.86 -22.82 -4.68
N GLY A 250 6.86 -22.89 -3.80
CA GLY A 250 6.86 -22.19 -2.53
C GLY A 250 7.98 -22.65 -1.61
N PHE A 251 8.20 -23.98 -1.49
CA PHE A 251 9.30 -24.49 -0.69
C PHE A 251 10.67 -24.39 -1.36
N GLU A 252 10.73 -24.25 -2.67
CA GLU A 252 11.97 -23.91 -3.37
C GLU A 252 12.46 -22.52 -2.97
N VAL A 253 11.58 -21.51 -2.98
CA VAL A 253 11.93 -20.12 -2.65
C VAL A 253 11.94 -19.82 -1.15
N ALA A 254 11.31 -20.65 -0.29
CA ALA A 254 11.19 -20.38 1.13
C ALA A 254 12.53 -20.32 1.85
N ARG A 255 12.78 -19.22 2.56
CA ARG A 255 13.95 -18.94 3.41
C ARG A 255 13.52 -18.96 4.87
N ILE A 256 13.33 -20.17 5.43
CA ILE A 256 12.70 -20.33 6.75
C ILE A 256 13.56 -19.86 7.92
N GLU A 257 14.88 -19.80 7.77
CA GLU A 257 15.80 -19.31 8.79
C GLU A 257 15.90 -17.79 8.84
N GLN A 258 15.30 -17.09 7.89
CA GLN A 258 15.35 -15.65 7.79
C GLN A 258 14.70 -14.98 9.02
N PRO A 259 15.40 -14.04 9.68
CA PRO A 259 14.83 -13.34 10.83
C PRO A 259 13.67 -12.45 10.42
N ALA A 260 12.64 -12.37 11.26
CA ALA A 260 11.52 -11.47 11.05
C ALA A 260 11.95 -10.00 11.15
N GLN A 261 11.70 -9.24 10.11
CA GLN A 261 12.01 -7.80 10.02
C GLN A 261 10.79 -6.98 10.47
N ARG A 262 10.60 -6.85 11.78
CA ARG A 262 9.48 -6.13 12.39
C ARG A 262 9.96 -5.13 13.46
N ASN A 263 9.02 -4.32 13.96
CA ASN A 263 9.33 -3.25 14.91
C ASN A 263 10.41 -2.31 14.38
N LEU A 264 10.33 -1.99 13.09
CA LEU A 264 11.27 -1.09 12.48
C LEU A 264 11.30 0.25 13.22
N PRO A 265 12.48 0.87 13.40
CA PRO A 265 12.60 2.12 14.13
C PRO A 265 11.81 3.22 13.43
N ARG A 266 11.20 4.09 14.23
CA ARG A 266 10.53 5.28 13.71
C ARG A 266 11.54 6.39 13.48
N VAL A 267 12.22 6.37 12.33
CA VAL A 267 13.09 7.48 11.93
C VAL A 267 12.21 8.64 11.47
N THR A 268 12.05 9.63 12.34
CA THR A 268 11.16 10.77 12.11
C THR A 268 11.96 12.07 12.16
N ILE A 269 11.81 12.90 11.14
CA ILE A 269 12.34 14.26 11.07
C ILE A 269 11.20 15.23 11.28
N ARG A 270 11.40 16.19 12.19
CA ARG A 270 10.50 17.34 12.32
C ARG A 270 10.76 18.30 11.16
N GLU A 271 9.69 18.72 10.53
CA GLU A 271 9.68 19.66 9.42
C GLU A 271 8.76 20.84 9.75
N PRO A 272 8.93 22.01 9.09
CA PRO A 272 8.05 23.16 9.33
C PRO A 272 6.56 22.84 9.13
N PHE A 273 6.24 21.92 8.23
CA PHE A 273 4.86 21.49 7.95
C PHE A 273 4.33 20.45 8.95
N GLY A 274 5.17 19.89 9.83
CA GLY A 274 4.81 18.83 10.77
C GLY A 274 5.89 17.77 10.94
N ALA A 275 5.79 16.63 10.25
CA ALA A 275 6.79 15.58 10.33
C ALA A 275 6.88 14.74 9.05
N ARG A 276 8.07 14.25 8.78
CA ARG A 276 8.39 13.26 7.75
C ARG A 276 8.99 12.04 8.44
N ARG A 277 8.35 10.90 8.24
CA ARG A 277 8.77 9.63 8.82
C ARG A 277 9.17 8.67 7.74
N PHE A 278 10.37 8.16 7.83
CA PHE A 278 10.89 7.12 6.97
C PHE A 278 10.42 5.77 7.50
N VAL A 279 9.69 5.03 6.68
CA VAL A 279 9.02 3.79 7.10
C VAL A 279 9.86 2.58 6.71
N VAL A 280 10.07 2.38 5.40
CA VAL A 280 10.89 1.32 4.82
C VAL A 280 11.54 1.85 3.56
N VAL A 281 12.78 1.47 3.34
CA VAL A 281 13.56 1.79 2.14
C VAL A 281 14.25 0.52 1.66
N CYS A 282 14.02 0.12 0.42
CA CYS A 282 14.78 -0.94 -0.24
C CYS A 282 15.00 -0.56 -1.71
N ARG A 283 15.76 -1.37 -2.44
CA ARG A 283 16.05 -1.09 -3.87
C ARG A 283 14.79 -1.03 -4.75
N HIS A 284 13.70 -1.66 -4.35
CA HIS A 284 12.46 -1.75 -5.11
C HIS A 284 11.47 -0.62 -4.81
N PHE A 285 11.46 -0.12 -3.58
CA PHE A 285 10.63 0.98 -3.16
C PHE A 285 11.11 1.64 -1.87
N ALA A 286 10.70 2.88 -1.68
CA ALA A 286 10.74 3.58 -0.40
C ALA A 286 9.32 4.00 -0.03
N VAL A 287 9.00 3.96 1.25
CA VAL A 287 7.75 4.45 1.81
C VAL A 287 8.06 5.43 2.93
N GLU A 288 7.48 6.62 2.82
CA GLU A 288 7.52 7.67 3.82
C GLU A 288 6.09 8.01 4.27
N GLU A 289 5.92 8.29 5.54
CA GLU A 289 4.70 8.88 6.08
C GLU A 289 4.90 10.38 6.28
N LEU A 290 4.06 11.19 5.66
CA LEU A 290 4.02 12.64 5.87
C LEU A 290 2.85 12.97 6.80
N LEU A 291 3.14 13.70 7.87
CA LEU A 291 2.15 14.31 8.76
C LEU A 291 2.14 15.82 8.48
N LEU A 292 1.09 16.28 7.82
CA LEU A 292 0.92 17.69 7.45
C LEU A 292 -0.01 18.38 8.43
N ARG A 293 0.48 19.40 9.09
CA ARG A 293 -0.29 20.34 9.92
C ARG A 293 -0.35 21.73 9.30
N GLN A 294 0.58 21.98 8.40
CA GLN A 294 0.71 23.22 7.61
C GLN A 294 1.06 22.85 6.17
N ALA A 295 0.95 23.85 5.29
CA ALA A 295 1.30 23.65 3.90
C ALA A 295 2.77 23.27 3.72
N ALA A 296 3.03 22.32 2.82
CA ALA A 296 4.34 21.79 2.51
C ALA A 296 4.61 21.88 1.01
N SER A 297 5.75 22.43 0.64
CA SER A 297 6.23 22.45 -0.74
C SER A 297 7.21 21.31 -0.97
N PHE A 298 7.06 20.62 -2.09
CA PHE A 298 7.92 19.52 -2.50
C PHE A 298 8.43 19.78 -3.92
N ALA A 299 9.65 19.34 -4.16
CA ALA A 299 10.20 19.23 -5.51
C ALA A 299 9.90 17.81 -6.03
N GLY A 300 9.36 17.72 -7.24
CA GLY A 300 9.30 16.47 -7.98
C GLY A 300 10.69 16.03 -8.45
N SER A 301 10.83 14.81 -8.89
CA SER A 301 12.07 14.25 -9.39
C SER A 301 11.98 13.95 -10.89
N PRO A 302 12.90 14.45 -11.74
CA PRO A 302 12.92 14.08 -13.14
C PRO A 302 13.27 12.61 -13.39
N GLU A 303 13.84 11.95 -12.37
CA GLU A 303 14.31 10.56 -12.48
C GLU A 303 13.23 9.54 -12.17
N ARG A 304 12.15 9.94 -11.47
CA ARG A 304 11.13 9.00 -11.00
C ARG A 304 9.76 9.64 -10.83
N VAL A 305 8.74 8.83 -10.98
CA VAL A 305 7.39 9.12 -10.52
C VAL A 305 7.29 8.89 -9.00
N GLU A 306 6.45 9.66 -8.32
CA GLU A 306 6.13 9.46 -6.91
C GLU A 306 4.63 9.17 -6.76
N GLY A 307 4.28 8.20 -5.91
CA GLY A 307 2.91 7.93 -5.49
C GLY A 307 2.61 8.62 -4.16
N LEU A 308 1.41 9.17 -4.03
CA LEU A 308 0.87 9.70 -2.78
C LEU A 308 -0.42 8.97 -2.46
N SER A 309 -0.60 8.52 -1.21
CA SER A 309 -1.85 7.91 -0.75
C SER A 309 -2.31 8.55 0.55
N VAL A 310 -3.45 9.23 0.51
CA VAL A 310 -4.02 9.93 1.67
C VAL A 310 -4.83 8.94 2.50
N PHE A 311 -4.42 8.68 3.75
CA PHE A 311 -5.15 7.76 4.62
C PHE A 311 -5.85 8.44 5.81
N GLU A 312 -5.63 9.75 6.00
CA GLU A 312 -6.32 10.57 6.99
C GLU A 312 -6.28 12.04 6.57
N GLY A 313 -7.41 12.75 6.65
CA GLY A 313 -7.51 14.16 6.37
C GLY A 313 -7.92 14.52 4.94
N ASP A 314 -7.97 15.81 4.68
CA ASP A 314 -8.26 16.40 3.38
C ASP A 314 -7.43 17.68 3.14
N GLY A 315 -7.55 18.22 1.92
CA GLY A 315 -6.87 19.44 1.55
C GLY A 315 -6.81 19.61 0.03
N ARG A 316 -5.73 20.24 -0.44
CA ARG A 316 -5.50 20.40 -1.87
C ARG A 316 -4.02 20.27 -2.22
N VAL A 317 -3.77 19.77 -3.42
CA VAL A 317 -2.46 19.82 -4.07
C VAL A 317 -2.46 20.98 -5.05
N GLU A 318 -1.49 21.87 -4.89
CA GLU A 318 -1.31 23.06 -5.71
C GLU A 318 -0.09 22.91 -6.61
N THR A 319 -0.19 23.39 -7.85
CA THR A 319 0.90 23.54 -8.81
C THR A 319 0.78 24.92 -9.48
N PRO A 320 1.77 25.35 -10.27
CA PRO A 320 1.64 26.58 -11.06
C PRO A 320 0.42 26.58 -11.99
N ALA A 321 -0.02 25.38 -12.46
CA ALA A 321 -1.18 25.24 -13.34
C ALA A 321 -2.53 25.32 -12.60
N GLY A 322 -2.56 25.25 -11.28
CA GLY A 322 -3.78 25.32 -10.48
C GLY A 322 -3.74 24.42 -9.26
N TRP A 323 -4.91 24.06 -8.74
CA TRP A 323 -5.02 23.18 -7.60
C TRP A 323 -6.15 22.16 -7.78
N LEU A 324 -5.99 21.02 -7.10
CA LEU A 324 -6.96 19.92 -7.04
C LEU A 324 -7.16 19.51 -5.58
N GLY A 325 -8.41 19.25 -5.20
CA GLY A 325 -8.71 18.76 -3.85
C GLY A 325 -8.30 17.30 -3.66
N TYR A 326 -7.79 16.99 -2.47
CA TYR A 326 -7.59 15.60 -2.03
C TYR A 326 -8.37 15.31 -0.75
N ARG A 327 -8.64 14.05 -0.50
CA ARG A 327 -9.29 13.54 0.71
C ARG A 327 -8.78 12.13 1.05
N THR A 328 -9.13 11.67 2.24
CA THR A 328 -8.89 10.27 2.64
C THR A 328 -9.37 9.28 1.58
N GLY A 329 -8.51 8.31 1.25
CA GLY A 329 -8.72 7.30 0.21
C GLY A 329 -8.21 7.70 -1.18
N ASP A 330 -7.76 8.93 -1.39
CA ASP A 330 -7.22 9.37 -2.67
C ASP A 330 -5.79 8.86 -2.86
N ALA A 331 -5.50 8.50 -4.11
CA ALA A 331 -4.17 8.15 -4.59
C ALA A 331 -3.78 9.04 -5.77
N TRP A 332 -2.60 9.62 -5.70
CA TRP A 332 -2.06 10.56 -6.68
C TRP A 332 -0.73 10.06 -7.20
N LEU A 333 -0.47 10.27 -8.47
CA LEU A 333 0.86 10.17 -9.04
C LEU A 333 1.40 11.59 -9.30
N ILE A 334 2.66 11.79 -8.98
CA ILE A 334 3.43 12.99 -9.28
C ILE A 334 4.41 12.62 -10.39
N PRO A 335 4.08 12.95 -11.64
CA PRO A 335 4.96 12.65 -12.78
C PRO A 335 6.29 13.43 -12.70
N PRO A 336 7.35 12.95 -13.38
CA PRO A 336 8.67 13.59 -13.39
C PRO A 336 8.68 15.05 -13.83
N ALA A 337 7.76 15.43 -14.73
CA ALA A 337 7.63 16.82 -15.21
C ALA A 337 7.00 17.76 -14.20
N THR A 338 6.36 17.25 -13.15
CA THR A 338 5.82 18.06 -12.03
C THR A 338 6.98 18.55 -11.16
N ARG A 339 7.62 19.63 -11.56
CA ARG A 339 8.85 20.13 -10.90
C ARG A 339 8.63 20.61 -9.47
N GLN A 340 7.44 21.16 -9.21
CA GLN A 340 7.05 21.69 -7.90
C GLN A 340 5.57 21.45 -7.65
N TYR A 341 5.25 20.98 -6.44
CA TYR A 341 3.88 20.89 -5.96
C TYR A 341 3.82 21.25 -4.48
N ARG A 342 2.66 21.71 -4.03
CA ARG A 342 2.43 22.11 -2.65
C ARG A 342 1.20 21.36 -2.11
N LEU A 343 1.34 20.71 -1.00
CA LEU A 343 0.24 20.10 -0.26
C LEU A 343 -0.25 21.07 0.79
N VAL A 344 -1.52 21.44 0.73
CA VAL A 344 -2.15 22.38 1.65
C VAL A 344 -3.27 21.66 2.38
N PRO A 345 -3.04 21.24 3.64
CA PRO A 345 -4.05 20.51 4.41
C PRO A 345 -5.21 21.44 4.77
N GLY A 346 -6.45 20.95 4.65
CA GLY A 346 -7.67 21.56 5.19
C GLY A 346 -7.84 21.23 6.66
N GLU A 347 -7.43 20.00 7.02
CA GLU A 347 -7.29 19.50 8.38
C GLU A 347 -5.97 18.69 8.48
N PRO A 348 -5.49 18.34 9.70
CA PRO A 348 -4.28 17.56 9.85
C PRO A 348 -4.34 16.30 8.97
N THR A 349 -3.41 16.21 8.04
CA THR A 349 -3.40 15.18 7.00
C THR A 349 -2.26 14.21 7.19
N ARG A 350 -2.54 12.93 7.01
CA ARG A 350 -1.52 11.87 6.96
C ARG A 350 -1.60 11.16 5.62
N LEU A 351 -0.46 11.05 4.98
CA LEU A 351 -0.36 10.36 3.69
C LEU A 351 0.94 9.56 3.58
N PHE A 352 0.94 8.53 2.78
CA PHE A 352 2.15 7.85 2.34
C PHE A 352 2.65 8.48 1.05
N ARG A 353 3.97 8.69 0.97
CA ARG A 353 4.70 8.95 -0.26
C ARG A 353 5.57 7.74 -0.55
N PHE A 354 5.48 7.20 -1.77
CA PHE A 354 6.21 6.01 -2.16
C PHE A 354 6.76 6.12 -3.59
N TYR A 355 7.92 5.55 -3.81
CA TYR A 355 8.67 5.64 -5.07
C TYR A 355 9.84 4.67 -5.08
N VAL A 356 10.48 4.45 -6.26
CA VAL A 356 11.76 3.73 -6.34
C VAL A 356 12.89 4.69 -5.98
N PRO A 357 13.68 4.42 -4.94
CA PRO A 357 14.71 5.33 -4.46
C PRO A 357 16.07 5.12 -5.14
N ASP A 358 16.88 6.16 -5.13
CA ASP A 358 18.32 6.05 -5.01
C ASP A 358 18.66 6.09 -3.52
N ILE A 359 18.99 4.94 -2.94
CA ILE A 359 19.09 4.77 -1.48
C ILE A 359 20.14 5.72 -0.87
N ASP A 360 21.27 5.90 -1.52
CA ASP A 360 22.35 6.74 -1.01
C ASP A 360 21.96 8.22 -1.08
N ARG A 361 21.53 8.69 -2.24
CA ARG A 361 21.17 10.08 -2.47
C ARG A 361 19.95 10.50 -1.65
N ASP A 362 18.89 9.68 -1.67
CA ASP A 362 17.57 10.06 -1.15
C ASP A 362 17.45 9.83 0.36
N PHE A 363 18.27 8.90 0.91
CA PHE A 363 18.14 8.49 2.31
C PHE A 363 19.44 8.55 3.09
N ARG A 364 20.48 7.79 2.75
CA ARG A 364 21.69 7.69 3.58
C ARG A 364 22.33 9.06 3.79
N HIS A 365 22.56 9.82 2.72
CA HIS A 365 23.15 11.14 2.80
C HIS A 365 22.21 12.17 3.48
N VAL A 366 20.91 12.12 3.17
CA VAL A 366 19.92 13.05 3.76
C VAL A 366 19.79 12.81 5.26
N LEU A 367 19.66 11.56 5.69
CA LEU A 367 19.49 11.22 7.10
C LEU A 367 20.78 11.47 7.90
N ALA A 368 21.95 11.21 7.33
CA ALA A 368 23.23 11.52 7.95
C ALA A 368 23.38 13.02 8.19
N LYS A 369 23.05 13.87 7.20
CA LYS A 369 23.03 15.34 7.36
C LYS A 369 22.08 15.80 8.47
N ARG A 370 21.00 15.08 8.70
CA ARG A 370 20.03 15.33 9.78
C ARG A 370 20.44 14.67 11.12
N ARG A 371 21.67 14.17 11.24
CA ARG A 371 22.25 13.54 12.43
C ARG A 371 21.50 12.30 12.92
N VAL A 372 20.83 11.59 12.02
CA VAL A 372 20.28 10.27 12.31
C VAL A 372 21.43 9.28 12.39
N SER A 373 21.45 8.43 13.43
CA SER A 373 22.54 7.47 13.63
C SER A 373 22.60 6.44 12.50
N ALA A 374 23.81 6.02 12.12
CA ALA A 374 24.01 4.98 11.11
C ALA A 374 23.27 3.67 11.46
N ALA A 375 23.20 3.33 12.76
CA ALA A 375 22.45 2.16 13.22
C ALA A 375 20.95 2.26 12.97
N ALA A 376 20.36 3.46 13.12
CA ALA A 376 18.95 3.68 12.82
C ALA A 376 18.69 3.65 11.30
N ILE A 377 19.57 4.25 10.49
CA ILE A 377 19.50 4.21 9.03
C ILE A 377 19.54 2.77 8.52
N LYS A 378 20.52 1.96 9.00
CA LYS A 378 20.66 0.55 8.62
C LYS A 378 19.40 -0.29 8.93
N LYS A 379 18.63 0.08 9.95
CA LYS A 379 17.42 -0.66 10.35
C LYS A 379 16.18 -0.36 9.49
N ILE A 380 16.20 0.68 8.67
CA ILE A 380 15.09 1.03 7.77
C ILE A 380 15.48 0.91 6.31
N CYS A 381 16.77 0.84 5.98
CA CYS A 381 17.29 0.66 4.63
C CYS A 381 17.72 -0.80 4.46
N PHE A 382 17.08 -1.50 3.54
CA PHE A 382 17.31 -2.89 3.17
C PHE A 382 17.91 -2.94 1.77
N ASP A 383 19.13 -3.44 1.64
CA ASP A 383 19.84 -3.60 0.36
C ASP A 383 19.39 -4.87 -0.36
#